data_cf3c7c0fe0e0cfcae17af6a7def2e23c
#
_entry.id   cf3c7c0fe0e0cfcae17af6a7def2e23c
#
_cell.length_a   1.000
_cell.length_b   1.000
_cell.length_c   1.000
_cell.angle_alpha   90.00
_cell.angle_beta   90.00
_cell.angle_gamma   90.00
#
_symmetry.space_group_name_H-M   'P 1'
#
loop_
_entity.id
_entity.type
_entity.pdbx_description
1 polymer ?
#
loop_
_entity_poly.entity_id
_entity_poly.type
_entity_poly.pdbx_seq_one_letter_code
_entity_poly.pdbx_strand_id
1 'polypeptide(L)'
;MALYAIGDVHGCAATLDRLLDRLALTPDDRVVFIGDYVDRGPASPAVLDRLLQLEADAADGRGPGCVFLRGNHDQMMLDYVDGAPNAYELWRINGGMATLAGYMAGGRVEIPEAHIAFLERTPAVHEEGGFVFVHAGLDPRRSVAENLARPDPRVFLWTRAHLDADLGRWETPVVCGHTPQPEPLNRPNLINIDTGAVYHHLPGFGTLTAVRLPERTFVRVPYEG
;
A
#
# COMPACT_ATOMS: atom_id res chain seq x y z
N MET A 1 14.34 -17.16 4.77
CA MET A 1 13.37 -16.58 3.82
C MET A 1 12.06 -16.37 4.56
N ALA A 2 11.64 -15.14 4.76
CA ALA A 2 10.35 -14.78 5.34
C ALA A 2 9.55 -13.97 4.32
N LEU A 3 8.21 -14.01 4.41
CA LEU A 3 7.30 -13.20 3.61
C LEU A 3 6.68 -12.14 4.52
N TYR A 4 6.78 -10.89 4.12
CA TYR A 4 6.18 -9.76 4.82
C TYR A 4 5.18 -9.03 3.92
N ALA A 5 4.17 -8.40 4.52
CA ALA A 5 3.38 -7.38 3.86
C ALA A 5 3.43 -6.08 4.65
N ILE A 6 3.50 -4.93 3.97
CA ILE A 6 3.57 -3.58 4.57
C ILE A 6 2.33 -2.80 4.14
N GLY A 7 1.67 -2.16 5.11
CA GLY A 7 0.45 -1.38 4.92
C GLY A 7 0.67 -0.01 4.27
N ASP A 8 -0.39 0.77 4.25
CA ASP A 8 -0.49 2.09 3.61
C ASP A 8 0.54 3.08 4.18
N VAL A 9 1.37 3.66 3.31
CA VAL A 9 2.50 4.52 3.70
C VAL A 9 2.13 6.01 3.71
N HIS A 10 1.36 6.45 2.71
CA HIS A 10 0.86 7.82 2.60
C HIS A 10 1.90 8.91 2.90
N GLY A 11 3.00 8.94 2.15
CA GLY A 11 4.02 9.98 2.30
C GLY A 11 4.75 10.01 3.64
N CYS A 12 4.65 8.97 4.48
CA CYS A 12 5.33 8.87 5.77
C CYS A 12 6.71 8.22 5.62
N ALA A 13 7.64 8.89 4.93
CA ALA A 13 8.94 8.34 4.55
C ALA A 13 9.80 7.93 5.77
N ALA A 14 9.95 8.79 6.78
CA ALA A 14 10.73 8.47 7.97
C ALA A 14 10.15 7.26 8.74
N THR A 15 8.81 7.16 8.79
CA THR A 15 8.13 6.02 9.40
C THR A 15 8.38 4.72 8.61
N LEU A 16 8.40 4.82 7.27
CA LEU A 16 8.75 3.68 6.40
C LEU A 16 10.18 3.21 6.65
N ASP A 17 11.15 4.12 6.66
CA ASP A 17 12.55 3.78 6.92
C ASP A 17 12.72 3.10 8.28
N ARG A 18 12.09 3.64 9.32
CA ARG A 18 12.11 3.03 10.65
C ARG A 18 11.49 1.63 10.68
N LEU A 19 10.42 1.39 9.92
CA LEU A 19 9.83 0.06 9.82
C LEU A 19 10.79 -0.90 9.12
N LEU A 20 11.39 -0.49 8.01
CA LEU A 20 12.36 -1.29 7.26
C LEU A 20 13.59 -1.65 8.12
N ASP A 21 14.13 -0.70 8.89
CA ASP A 21 15.22 -0.93 9.84
C ASP A 21 14.82 -1.96 10.90
N ARG A 22 13.61 -1.86 11.43
CA ARG A 22 13.10 -2.79 12.46
C ARG A 22 12.86 -4.20 11.92
N LEU A 23 12.49 -4.34 10.65
CA LEU A 23 12.32 -5.64 10.00
C LEU A 23 13.65 -6.33 9.73
N ALA A 24 14.74 -5.58 9.60
CA ALA A 24 16.09 -6.08 9.33
C ALA A 24 16.12 -7.10 8.18
N LEU A 25 15.49 -6.73 7.07
CA LEU A 25 15.28 -7.60 5.91
C LEU A 25 16.60 -8.03 5.26
N THR A 26 16.61 -9.25 4.75
CA THR A 26 17.75 -9.83 4.04
C THR A 26 17.41 -10.10 2.57
N PRO A 27 18.39 -10.32 1.68
CA PRO A 27 18.12 -10.68 0.29
C PRO A 27 17.28 -11.95 0.08
N ASP A 28 17.22 -12.82 1.10
CA ASP A 28 16.40 -14.03 1.05
C ASP A 28 14.92 -13.79 1.38
N ASP A 29 14.57 -12.60 1.86
CA ASP A 29 13.21 -12.27 2.27
C ASP A 29 12.38 -11.72 1.11
N ARG A 30 11.05 -11.78 1.29
CA ARG A 30 10.06 -11.26 0.34
C ARG A 30 9.19 -10.23 1.03
N VAL A 31 8.90 -9.13 0.35
CA VAL A 31 8.07 -8.05 0.88
C VAL A 31 7.01 -7.65 -0.15
N VAL A 32 5.75 -7.63 0.26
CA VAL A 32 4.64 -7.11 -0.54
C VAL A 32 4.16 -5.79 0.09
N PHE A 33 4.27 -4.70 -0.64
CA PHE A 33 3.68 -3.42 -0.27
C PHE A 33 2.28 -3.35 -0.85
N ILE A 34 1.27 -3.00 -0.04
CA ILE A 34 -0.13 -3.10 -0.47
C ILE A 34 -0.70 -1.81 -1.08
N GLY A 35 0.15 -0.85 -1.46
CA GLY A 35 -0.24 0.39 -2.13
C GLY A 35 -0.38 1.59 -1.21
N ASP A 36 -0.95 2.67 -1.77
CA ASP A 36 -1.12 3.97 -1.13
C ASP A 36 0.20 4.55 -0.60
N TYR A 37 1.11 4.77 -1.54
CA TYR A 37 2.44 5.34 -1.26
C TYR A 37 2.38 6.85 -1.09
N VAL A 38 1.48 7.50 -1.84
CA VAL A 38 1.37 8.95 -1.95
C VAL A 38 0.20 9.50 -1.12
N ASP A 39 0.10 10.82 -1.07
CA ASP A 39 -0.96 11.64 -0.49
C ASP A 39 -0.98 11.71 1.04
N ARG A 40 -1.64 12.77 1.54
CA ARG A 40 -1.89 13.05 2.95
C ARG A 40 -0.64 13.40 3.75
N GLY A 41 0.37 12.57 3.70
CA GLY A 41 1.64 12.77 4.40
C GLY A 41 2.60 13.72 3.67
N PRO A 42 3.64 14.17 4.36
CA PRO A 42 4.47 15.29 3.91
C PRO A 42 5.52 14.93 2.83
N ALA A 43 5.83 13.63 2.63
CA ALA A 43 7.03 13.23 1.91
C ALA A 43 6.78 12.14 0.83
N SER A 44 5.68 12.26 0.05
CA SER A 44 5.39 11.33 -1.06
C SER A 44 6.55 11.12 -2.03
N PRO A 45 7.30 12.17 -2.47
CA PRO A 45 8.46 11.97 -3.32
C PRO A 45 9.52 11.07 -2.67
N ALA A 46 9.85 11.30 -1.40
CA ALA A 46 10.85 10.50 -0.69
C ALA A 46 10.40 9.04 -0.49
N VAL A 47 9.10 8.79 -0.31
CA VAL A 47 8.57 7.41 -0.29
C VAL A 47 8.83 6.74 -1.64
N LEU A 48 8.49 7.37 -2.77
CA LEU A 48 8.70 6.78 -4.09
C LEU A 48 10.19 6.58 -4.40
N ASP A 49 11.07 7.54 -4.03
CA ASP A 49 12.52 7.36 -4.12
C ASP A 49 13.00 6.13 -3.35
N ARG A 50 12.47 5.94 -2.12
CA ARG A 50 12.84 4.80 -1.27
C ARG A 50 12.37 3.46 -1.86
N LEU A 51 11.18 3.41 -2.45
CA LEU A 51 10.67 2.20 -3.10
C LEU A 51 11.47 1.85 -4.36
N LEU A 52 11.84 2.84 -5.18
CA LEU A 52 12.74 2.66 -6.31
C LEU A 52 14.11 2.13 -5.88
N GLN A 53 14.66 2.64 -4.75
CA GLN A 53 15.91 2.13 -4.19
C GLN A 53 15.79 0.66 -3.76
N LEU A 54 14.68 0.27 -3.10
CA LEU A 54 14.43 -1.13 -2.72
C LEU A 54 14.35 -2.03 -3.94
N GLU A 55 13.69 -1.58 -5.02
CA GLU A 55 13.62 -2.33 -6.28
C GLU A 55 15.02 -2.52 -6.89
N ALA A 56 15.84 -1.47 -6.91
CA ALA A 56 17.21 -1.54 -7.41
C ALA A 56 18.10 -2.46 -6.54
N ASP A 57 17.99 -2.36 -5.22
CA ASP A 57 18.72 -3.24 -4.31
C ASP A 57 18.32 -4.71 -4.47
N ALA A 58 17.04 -5.00 -4.71
CA ALA A 58 16.57 -6.35 -5.01
C ALA A 58 17.15 -6.87 -6.33
N ALA A 59 17.15 -6.04 -7.38
CA ALA A 59 17.72 -6.40 -8.68
C ALA A 59 19.22 -6.73 -8.62
N ASP A 60 19.95 -6.04 -7.74
CA ASP A 60 21.38 -6.24 -7.51
C ASP A 60 21.67 -7.36 -6.48
N GLY A 61 20.64 -8.01 -5.93
CA GLY A 61 20.79 -9.06 -4.90
C GLY A 61 21.26 -8.55 -3.53
N ARG A 62 21.13 -7.23 -3.28
CA ARG A 62 21.50 -6.60 -2.00
C ARG A 62 20.32 -6.45 -1.04
N GLY A 63 19.10 -6.47 -1.55
CA GLY A 63 17.86 -6.29 -0.80
C GLY A 63 16.87 -7.43 -0.98
N PRO A 64 15.77 -7.41 -0.22
CA PRO A 64 14.70 -8.40 -0.32
C PRO A 64 14.01 -8.31 -1.68
N GLY A 65 13.43 -9.42 -2.17
CA GLY A 65 12.54 -9.36 -3.31
C GLY A 65 11.26 -8.59 -2.98
N CYS A 66 10.94 -7.54 -3.75
CA CYS A 66 9.79 -6.68 -3.49
C CYS A 66 8.70 -6.82 -4.55
N VAL A 67 7.45 -6.75 -4.10
CA VAL A 67 6.26 -6.55 -4.93
C VAL A 67 5.54 -5.30 -4.43
N PHE A 68 5.23 -4.39 -5.35
CA PHE A 68 4.56 -3.13 -5.02
C PHE A 68 3.18 -3.13 -5.67
N LEU A 69 2.10 -3.18 -4.86
CA LEU A 69 0.74 -3.12 -5.39
C LEU A 69 0.30 -1.69 -5.65
N ARG A 70 -0.72 -1.54 -6.49
CA ARG A 70 -1.41 -0.30 -6.74
C ARG A 70 -2.40 0.01 -5.62
N GLY A 71 -2.31 1.19 -5.00
CA GLY A 71 -3.35 1.74 -4.17
C GLY A 71 -4.29 2.69 -4.93
N ASN A 72 -5.42 3.05 -4.34
CA ASN A 72 -6.33 3.98 -4.98
C ASN A 72 -5.77 5.41 -5.04
N HIS A 73 -4.93 5.82 -4.09
CA HIS A 73 -4.25 7.10 -4.13
C HIS A 73 -3.19 7.16 -5.22
N ASP A 74 -2.45 6.08 -5.42
CA ASP A 74 -1.50 5.93 -6.51
C ASP A 74 -2.20 6.00 -7.87
N GLN A 75 -3.38 5.38 -7.99
CA GLN A 75 -4.21 5.47 -9.19
C GLN A 75 -4.73 6.89 -9.44
N MET A 76 -5.18 7.60 -8.40
CA MET A 76 -5.63 8.99 -8.55
C MET A 76 -4.51 9.93 -9.02
N MET A 77 -3.27 9.71 -8.58
CA MET A 77 -2.11 10.45 -9.07
C MET A 77 -1.86 10.17 -10.56
N LEU A 78 -1.94 8.92 -11.01
CA LEU A 78 -1.81 8.57 -12.43
C LEU A 78 -2.93 9.17 -13.27
N ASP A 79 -4.19 9.06 -12.82
CA ASP A 79 -5.34 9.66 -13.50
C ASP A 79 -5.17 11.18 -13.67
N TYR A 80 -4.57 11.86 -12.67
CA TYR A 80 -4.25 13.27 -12.76
C TYR A 80 -3.16 13.57 -13.80
N VAL A 81 -2.09 12.78 -13.83
CA VAL A 81 -0.98 12.93 -14.79
C VAL A 81 -1.48 12.70 -16.22
N ASP A 82 -2.36 11.72 -16.41
CA ASP A 82 -2.98 11.38 -17.69
C ASP A 82 -4.05 12.39 -18.15
N GLY A 83 -4.38 13.37 -17.31
CA GLY A 83 -5.40 14.37 -17.60
C GLY A 83 -6.82 13.82 -17.67
N ALA A 84 -7.12 12.75 -16.93
CA ALA A 84 -8.45 12.16 -16.91
C ALA A 84 -9.50 13.15 -16.39
N PRO A 85 -10.75 13.13 -16.89
CA PRO A 85 -11.79 14.05 -16.49
C PRO A 85 -12.04 14.05 -14.97
N ASN A 86 -12.07 15.23 -14.35
CA ASN A 86 -12.26 15.43 -12.91
C ASN A 86 -11.17 14.83 -12.00
N ALA A 87 -10.07 14.29 -12.56
CA ALA A 87 -9.01 13.64 -11.77
C ALA A 87 -8.41 14.60 -10.75
N TYR A 88 -8.10 15.85 -11.11
CA TYR A 88 -7.58 16.84 -10.17
C TYR A 88 -8.50 17.06 -8.96
N GLU A 89 -9.80 17.25 -9.19
CA GLU A 89 -10.74 17.51 -8.10
C GLU A 89 -10.89 16.29 -7.19
N LEU A 90 -11.00 15.09 -7.77
CA LEU A 90 -11.07 13.85 -7.01
C LEU A 90 -9.80 13.64 -6.17
N TRP A 91 -8.63 13.82 -6.77
CA TRP A 91 -7.36 13.66 -6.08
C TRP A 91 -7.15 14.72 -4.98
N ARG A 92 -7.47 15.98 -5.28
CA ARG A 92 -7.38 17.11 -4.33
C ARG A 92 -8.16 16.85 -3.04
N ILE A 93 -9.42 16.43 -3.15
CA ILE A 93 -10.29 16.18 -1.97
C ILE A 93 -9.87 14.96 -1.17
N ASN A 94 -9.08 14.07 -1.76
CA ASN A 94 -8.54 12.87 -1.11
C ASN A 94 -7.13 13.05 -0.53
N GLY A 95 -6.55 14.26 -0.59
CA GLY A 95 -5.25 14.56 0.03
C GLY A 95 -4.08 14.71 -0.92
N GLY A 96 -4.31 14.71 -2.24
CA GLY A 96 -3.29 14.84 -3.28
C GLY A 96 -2.51 16.17 -3.25
N MET A 97 -3.07 17.20 -2.57
CA MET A 97 -2.37 18.47 -2.41
C MET A 97 -1.05 18.35 -1.65
N ALA A 98 -0.93 17.38 -0.73
CA ALA A 98 0.32 17.11 -0.03
C ALA A 98 1.39 16.58 -1.01
N THR A 99 1.00 15.67 -1.90
CA THR A 99 1.88 15.13 -2.94
C THR A 99 2.30 16.22 -3.92
N LEU A 100 1.38 17.03 -4.42
CA LEU A 100 1.71 18.16 -5.31
C LEU A 100 2.65 19.16 -4.64
N ALA A 101 2.45 19.45 -3.36
CA ALA A 101 3.36 20.32 -2.60
C ALA A 101 4.77 19.73 -2.50
N GLY A 102 4.90 18.42 -2.33
CA GLY A 102 6.18 17.72 -2.30
C GLY A 102 6.97 17.77 -3.63
N TYR A 103 6.25 17.89 -4.76
CA TYR A 103 6.85 18.05 -6.10
C TYR A 103 6.97 19.51 -6.56
N MET A 104 6.69 20.47 -5.69
CA MET A 104 6.78 21.89 -6.07
C MET A 104 8.24 22.35 -6.16
N ALA A 105 8.67 22.70 -7.35
CA ALA A 105 9.99 23.27 -7.59
C ALA A 105 9.86 24.51 -8.50
N GLY A 106 10.50 25.63 -8.11
CA GLY A 106 10.50 26.86 -8.90
C GLY A 106 9.09 27.41 -9.22
N GLY A 107 8.07 27.13 -8.40
CA GLY A 107 6.69 27.54 -8.62
C GLY A 107 5.89 26.65 -9.60
N ARG A 108 6.44 25.49 -9.97
CA ARG A 108 5.78 24.48 -10.82
C ARG A 108 5.81 23.11 -10.15
N VAL A 109 4.85 22.27 -10.49
CA VAL A 109 4.86 20.86 -10.09
C VAL A 109 5.69 20.08 -11.10
N GLU A 110 6.74 19.42 -10.63
CA GLU A 110 7.65 18.64 -11.46
C GLU A 110 7.72 17.20 -10.90
N ILE A 111 6.90 16.31 -11.47
CA ILE A 111 6.87 14.89 -11.07
C ILE A 111 7.89 14.14 -11.94
N PRO A 112 8.90 13.47 -11.34
CA PRO A 112 9.88 12.68 -12.09
C PRO A 112 9.21 11.56 -12.88
N GLU A 113 9.61 11.36 -14.14
CA GLU A 113 9.13 10.27 -14.98
C GLU A 113 9.34 8.89 -14.34
N ALA A 114 10.43 8.71 -13.60
CA ALA A 114 10.70 7.47 -12.86
C ALA A 114 9.62 7.13 -11.83
N HIS A 115 9.02 8.13 -11.17
CA HIS A 115 7.93 7.93 -10.22
C HIS A 115 6.64 7.51 -10.91
N ILE A 116 6.33 8.16 -12.04
CA ILE A 116 5.16 7.78 -12.86
C ILE A 116 5.32 6.36 -13.38
N ALA A 117 6.45 6.07 -14.03
CA ALA A 117 6.75 4.74 -14.56
C ALA A 117 6.77 3.65 -13.46
N PHE A 118 7.21 4.00 -12.22
CA PHE A 118 7.10 3.09 -11.08
C PHE A 118 5.64 2.78 -10.77
N LEU A 119 4.80 3.78 -10.61
CA LEU A 119 3.38 3.59 -10.32
C LEU A 119 2.66 2.85 -11.45
N GLU A 120 2.90 3.16 -12.71
CA GLU A 120 2.26 2.52 -13.86
C GLU A 120 2.43 1.00 -13.92
N ARG A 121 3.57 0.46 -13.46
CA ARG A 121 3.84 -0.98 -13.47
C ARG A 121 3.37 -1.73 -12.25
N THR A 122 2.81 -1.05 -11.22
CA THR A 122 2.30 -1.72 -10.03
C THR A 122 1.03 -2.53 -10.35
N PRO A 123 0.99 -3.84 -10.03
CA PRO A 123 -0.20 -4.66 -10.21
C PRO A 123 -1.27 -4.35 -9.17
N ALA A 124 -2.53 -4.68 -9.47
CA ALA A 124 -3.65 -4.50 -8.54
C ALA A 124 -3.77 -5.64 -7.51
N VAL A 125 -3.18 -6.80 -7.80
CA VAL A 125 -3.28 -8.01 -6.98
C VAL A 125 -2.02 -8.85 -7.15
N HIS A 126 -1.64 -9.59 -6.10
CA HIS A 126 -0.53 -10.54 -6.11
C HIS A 126 -0.89 -11.78 -5.29
N GLU A 127 -0.38 -12.95 -5.71
CA GLU A 127 -0.55 -14.22 -5.00
C GLU A 127 0.81 -14.77 -4.62
N GLU A 128 1.07 -14.99 -3.34
CA GLU A 128 2.32 -15.57 -2.84
C GLU A 128 2.13 -16.25 -1.48
N GLY A 129 2.83 -17.35 -1.23
CA GLY A 129 2.88 -18.00 0.08
C GLY A 129 1.54 -18.52 0.60
N GLY A 130 0.55 -18.76 -0.27
CA GLY A 130 -0.80 -19.17 0.13
C GLY A 130 -1.68 -18.01 0.58
N PHE A 131 -1.33 -16.77 0.25
CA PHE A 131 -2.09 -15.55 0.49
C PHE A 131 -2.36 -14.80 -0.80
N VAL A 132 -3.47 -14.05 -0.82
CA VAL A 132 -3.75 -13.05 -1.85
C VAL A 132 -3.56 -11.66 -1.25
N PHE A 133 -2.81 -10.83 -1.94
CA PHE A 133 -2.53 -9.44 -1.56
C PHE A 133 -3.27 -8.51 -2.51
N VAL A 134 -4.02 -7.59 -1.96
CA VAL A 134 -4.79 -6.59 -2.70
C VAL A 134 -4.90 -5.34 -1.87
N HIS A 135 -4.95 -4.15 -2.50
CA HIS A 135 -4.97 -2.91 -1.74
C HIS A 135 -6.19 -2.80 -0.84
N ALA A 136 -7.41 -2.75 -1.38
CA ALA A 136 -8.61 -2.56 -0.58
C ALA A 136 -9.28 -3.87 -0.16
N GLY A 137 -9.46 -4.80 -1.07
CA GLY A 137 -10.12 -6.07 -0.80
C GLY A 137 -10.78 -6.71 -2.03
N LEU A 138 -11.58 -7.73 -1.80
CA LEU A 138 -12.32 -8.48 -2.82
C LEU A 138 -13.84 -8.38 -2.59
N ASP A 139 -14.64 -8.72 -3.60
CA ASP A 139 -16.10 -8.86 -3.45
C ASP A 139 -16.42 -10.06 -2.54
N PRO A 140 -17.00 -9.85 -1.34
CA PRO A 140 -17.24 -10.93 -0.39
C PRO A 140 -18.33 -11.93 -0.84
N ARG A 141 -19.11 -11.58 -1.86
CA ARG A 141 -20.15 -12.45 -2.43
C ARG A 141 -19.57 -13.50 -3.37
N ARG A 142 -18.30 -13.40 -3.73
CA ARG A 142 -17.56 -14.30 -4.63
C ARG A 142 -16.46 -15.03 -3.86
N SER A 143 -16.06 -16.20 -4.34
CA SER A 143 -14.84 -16.84 -3.88
C SER A 143 -13.60 -16.01 -4.27
N VAL A 144 -12.44 -16.27 -3.68
CA VAL A 144 -11.20 -15.62 -4.09
C VAL A 144 -10.89 -15.94 -5.55
N ALA A 145 -11.00 -17.21 -5.96
CA ALA A 145 -10.77 -17.63 -7.34
C ALA A 145 -11.74 -16.93 -8.33
N GLU A 146 -13.00 -16.72 -7.97
CA GLU A 146 -13.95 -15.99 -8.82
C GLU A 146 -13.60 -14.50 -8.96
N ASN A 147 -13.10 -13.87 -7.89
CA ASN A 147 -12.61 -12.48 -7.94
C ASN A 147 -11.39 -12.36 -8.86
N LEU A 148 -10.43 -13.29 -8.74
CA LEU A 148 -9.20 -13.29 -9.56
C LEU A 148 -9.49 -13.62 -11.03
N ALA A 149 -10.43 -14.51 -11.31
CA ALA A 149 -10.83 -14.84 -12.68
C ALA A 149 -11.60 -13.70 -13.39
N ARG A 150 -12.18 -12.78 -12.63
CA ARG A 150 -12.93 -11.61 -13.15
C ARG A 150 -12.51 -10.35 -12.38
N PRO A 151 -11.28 -9.87 -12.59
CA PRO A 151 -10.74 -8.74 -11.85
C PRO A 151 -11.57 -7.47 -12.10
N ASP A 152 -11.89 -6.78 -11.02
CA ASP A 152 -12.52 -5.46 -11.06
C ASP A 152 -11.64 -4.46 -10.30
N PRO A 153 -10.93 -3.56 -11.01
CA PRO A 153 -10.07 -2.57 -10.37
C PRO A 153 -10.80 -1.68 -9.36
N ARG A 154 -12.10 -1.41 -9.56
CA ARG A 154 -12.87 -0.62 -8.60
C ARG A 154 -13.06 -1.36 -7.29
N VAL A 155 -13.29 -2.68 -7.35
CA VAL A 155 -13.37 -3.51 -6.15
C VAL A 155 -12.00 -3.57 -5.48
N PHE A 156 -10.95 -3.90 -6.22
CA PHE A 156 -9.60 -4.10 -5.67
C PHE A 156 -9.02 -2.85 -5.02
N LEU A 157 -9.39 -1.65 -5.52
CA LEU A 157 -8.86 -0.38 -5.05
C LEU A 157 -9.77 0.37 -4.05
N TRP A 158 -11.07 0.01 -3.94
CA TRP A 158 -12.01 0.87 -3.21
C TRP A 158 -12.97 0.13 -2.28
N THR A 159 -13.10 -1.19 -2.37
CA THR A 159 -14.13 -1.91 -1.60
C THR A 159 -13.87 -1.86 -0.10
N ARG A 160 -14.95 -1.74 0.67
CA ARG A 160 -14.97 -1.91 2.13
C ARG A 160 -16.00 -2.98 2.55
N ALA A 161 -16.72 -3.53 1.57
CA ALA A 161 -17.85 -4.43 1.81
C ALA A 161 -17.47 -5.73 2.55
N HIS A 162 -16.20 -6.16 2.45
CA HIS A 162 -15.69 -7.37 3.08
C HIS A 162 -15.42 -7.21 4.59
N LEU A 163 -15.30 -5.98 5.10
CA LEU A 163 -14.96 -5.76 6.52
C LEU A 163 -16.06 -6.26 7.47
N ASP A 164 -17.32 -6.13 7.08
CA ASP A 164 -18.49 -6.54 7.88
C ASP A 164 -19.19 -7.77 7.32
N ALA A 165 -18.67 -8.37 6.23
CA ALA A 165 -19.28 -9.51 5.58
C ALA A 165 -18.85 -10.85 6.18
N ASP A 166 -19.67 -11.87 5.92
CA ASP A 166 -19.25 -13.27 6.07
C ASP A 166 -18.31 -13.64 4.91
N LEU A 167 -17.06 -14.00 5.26
CA LEU A 167 -16.02 -14.40 4.33
C LEU A 167 -15.86 -15.92 4.20
N GLY A 168 -16.87 -16.69 4.55
CA GLY A 168 -16.85 -18.15 4.43
C GLY A 168 -16.63 -18.67 3.00
N ARG A 169 -16.82 -17.83 1.97
CA ARG A 169 -16.50 -18.14 0.58
C ARG A 169 -15.02 -17.95 0.20
N TRP A 170 -14.27 -17.26 1.02
CA TRP A 170 -12.84 -16.99 0.74
C TRP A 170 -12.01 -18.20 1.17
N GLU A 171 -11.61 -19.01 0.21
CA GLU A 171 -10.81 -20.21 0.39
C GLU A 171 -9.34 -19.92 0.65
N THR A 172 -8.88 -18.71 0.29
CA THR A 172 -7.51 -18.24 0.50
C THR A 172 -7.54 -16.97 1.35
N PRO A 173 -6.69 -16.84 2.38
CA PRO A 173 -6.62 -15.63 3.17
C PRO A 173 -6.16 -14.42 2.34
N VAL A 174 -6.83 -13.29 2.53
CA VAL A 174 -6.54 -12.02 1.84
C VAL A 174 -5.85 -11.07 2.80
N VAL A 175 -4.77 -10.45 2.34
CA VAL A 175 -4.05 -9.37 3.04
C VAL A 175 -4.36 -8.07 2.33
N CYS A 176 -4.85 -7.07 3.07
CA CYS A 176 -5.24 -5.77 2.52
C CYS A 176 -4.95 -4.61 3.48
N GLY A 177 -5.25 -3.37 3.03
CA GLY A 177 -5.17 -2.11 3.76
C GLY A 177 -6.37 -1.20 3.50
N HIS A 178 -6.12 0.04 3.01
CA HIS A 178 -7.11 0.99 2.52
C HIS A 178 -8.08 1.55 3.56
N THR A 179 -8.51 0.75 4.49
CA THR A 179 -9.47 1.16 5.52
C THR A 179 -8.80 1.10 6.87
N PRO A 180 -8.37 2.26 7.41
CA PRO A 180 -7.60 2.30 8.64
C PRO A 180 -8.32 1.66 9.82
N GLN A 181 -7.61 0.85 10.58
CA GLN A 181 -8.06 0.24 11.82
C GLN A 181 -7.14 0.66 12.96
N PRO A 182 -7.63 0.88 14.20
CA PRO A 182 -6.75 1.18 15.36
C PRO A 182 -5.74 0.07 15.65
N GLU A 183 -6.11 -1.17 15.39
CA GLU A 183 -5.28 -2.36 15.49
C GLU A 183 -5.40 -3.18 14.20
N PRO A 184 -4.35 -3.92 13.80
CA PRO A 184 -4.43 -4.79 12.63
C PRO A 184 -5.59 -5.79 12.78
N LEU A 185 -6.43 -5.92 11.76
CA LEU A 185 -7.47 -6.92 11.75
C LEU A 185 -6.86 -8.27 11.38
N ASN A 186 -7.10 -9.29 12.20
CA ASN A 186 -6.59 -10.64 11.97
C ASN A 186 -7.72 -11.67 12.13
N ARG A 187 -8.38 -11.99 11.02
CA ARG A 187 -9.43 -13.03 10.92
C ARG A 187 -8.89 -14.21 10.11
N PRO A 188 -9.51 -15.39 10.18
CA PRO A 188 -9.05 -16.55 9.43
C PRO A 188 -8.78 -16.27 7.94
N ASN A 189 -9.70 -15.56 7.28
CA ASN A 189 -9.67 -15.31 5.83
C ASN A 189 -9.32 -13.85 5.46
N LEU A 190 -9.02 -12.98 6.44
CA LEU A 190 -8.73 -11.56 6.20
C LEU A 190 -7.71 -11.03 7.19
N ILE A 191 -6.69 -10.37 6.65
CA ILE A 191 -5.72 -9.59 7.42
C ILE A 191 -5.75 -8.16 6.85
N ASN A 192 -6.15 -7.17 7.66
CA ASN A 192 -6.02 -5.75 7.28
C ASN A 192 -4.88 -5.14 8.11
N ILE A 193 -3.89 -4.57 7.42
CA ILE A 193 -2.67 -4.00 8.02
C ILE A 193 -2.56 -2.48 7.88
N ASP A 194 -3.59 -1.81 7.38
CA ASP A 194 -3.64 -0.36 7.44
C ASP A 194 -4.00 0.07 8.87
N THR A 195 -3.04 0.67 9.55
CA THR A 195 -3.22 1.21 10.92
C THR A 195 -3.06 2.73 10.96
N GLY A 196 -3.27 3.35 9.81
CA GLY A 196 -3.41 4.79 9.65
C GLY A 196 -2.16 5.56 10.03
N ALA A 197 -0.98 5.20 9.51
CA ALA A 197 0.29 5.86 9.80
C ALA A 197 0.17 7.40 9.71
N VAL A 198 -0.42 7.91 8.65
CA VAL A 198 -0.61 9.34 8.41
C VAL A 198 -1.64 10.01 9.35
N TYR A 199 -2.48 9.25 10.01
CA TYR A 199 -3.52 9.74 10.94
C TYR A 199 -3.04 9.83 12.40
N HIS A 200 -1.75 10.05 12.62
CA HIS A 200 -1.13 10.13 13.96
C HIS A 200 -1.76 11.14 14.91
N HIS A 201 -2.49 12.13 14.39
CA HIS A 201 -3.25 13.12 15.17
C HIS A 201 -4.61 12.60 15.69
N LEU A 202 -5.05 11.41 15.23
CA LEU A 202 -6.29 10.79 15.67
C LEU A 202 -6.02 9.70 16.73
N PRO A 203 -6.81 9.65 17.83
CA PRO A 203 -6.64 8.62 18.84
C PRO A 203 -6.74 7.20 18.28
N GLY A 204 -5.76 6.36 18.60
CA GLY A 204 -5.72 4.96 18.18
C GLY A 204 -5.06 4.70 16.83
N PHE A 205 -4.78 5.74 16.03
CA PHE A 205 -4.08 5.64 14.74
C PHE A 205 -2.63 6.14 14.84
N GLY A 206 -1.93 6.18 13.72
CA GLY A 206 -0.58 6.73 13.64
C GLY A 206 0.52 5.67 13.76
N THR A 207 0.26 4.45 13.30
CA THR A 207 1.30 3.43 13.20
C THR A 207 1.36 2.88 11.78
N LEU A 208 2.58 2.59 11.29
CA LEU A 208 2.78 1.80 10.09
C LEU A 208 3.00 0.34 10.51
N THR A 209 2.26 -0.56 9.88
CA THR A 209 2.23 -1.97 10.25
C THR A 209 2.76 -2.84 9.12
N ALA A 210 3.62 -3.79 9.49
CA ALA A 210 3.95 -4.95 8.68
C ALA A 210 3.42 -6.24 9.35
N VAL A 211 3.08 -7.23 8.52
CA VAL A 211 2.77 -8.59 8.99
C VAL A 211 3.79 -9.56 8.41
N ARG A 212 4.34 -10.44 9.25
CA ARG A 212 5.14 -11.59 8.83
C ARG A 212 4.23 -12.79 8.64
N LEU A 213 4.39 -13.47 7.51
CA LEU A 213 3.59 -14.61 7.09
C LEU A 213 4.43 -15.88 6.98
N PRO A 214 3.88 -17.07 7.22
CA PRO A 214 2.46 -17.32 7.54
C PRO A 214 2.09 -17.13 9.03
N GLU A 215 3.04 -16.80 9.91
CA GLU A 215 2.86 -16.77 11.38
C GLU A 215 1.87 -15.67 11.84
N ARG A 216 1.56 -14.69 10.98
CA ARG A 216 0.72 -13.53 11.26
C ARG A 216 1.23 -12.71 12.45
N THR A 217 2.54 -12.53 12.53
CA THR A 217 3.20 -11.70 13.54
C THR A 217 3.29 -10.26 13.04
N PHE A 218 2.76 -9.31 13.81
CA PHE A 218 2.73 -7.90 13.42
C PHE A 218 3.93 -7.15 14.00
N VAL A 219 4.57 -6.34 13.15
CA VAL A 219 5.58 -5.36 13.53
C VAL A 219 5.00 -3.98 13.26
N ARG A 220 4.99 -3.13 14.28
CA ARG A 220 4.37 -1.79 14.22
C ARG A 220 5.38 -0.75 14.65
N VAL A 221 5.43 0.36 13.94
CA VAL A 221 6.21 1.55 14.31
C VAL A 221 5.30 2.76 14.36
N PRO A 222 5.42 3.60 15.40
CA PRO A 222 4.65 4.84 15.45
C PRO A 222 5.12 5.80 14.36
N TYR A 223 4.22 6.71 13.97
CA TYR A 223 4.53 7.80 13.05
C TYR A 223 5.78 8.56 13.52
N GLU A 224 6.62 8.85 12.54
CA GLU A 224 7.81 9.68 12.67
C GLU A 224 7.71 10.75 11.57
N GLY A 225 7.62 12.02 12.00
CA GLY A 225 7.45 13.17 11.10
C GLY A 225 8.73 13.91 10.82
#